data_6944e9840e76f15dd7206e8cfe2110e2
#
_entry.id   6944e9840e76f15dd7206e8cfe2110e2
#
_cell.length_a   1.000
_cell.length_b   1.000
_cell.length_c   1.000
_cell.angle_alpha   90.00
_cell.angle_beta   90.00
_cell.angle_gamma   90.00
#
_symmetry.space_group_name_H-M   'P 1'
#
loop_
_entity.id
_entity.type
_entity.pdbx_description
1 polymer ?
#
loop_
_entity_poly.entity_id
_entity_poly.type
_entity_poly.pdbx_seq_one_letter_code
_entity_poly.pdbx_strand_id
1 'polypeptide(L)'
;MQPIARLKRAVDYVTQTNDLRPIEVSNNDEMAQLTTSFNQMLEALQESRSQQSQFVADAGHELKTPLTSMRTNIELLMMLNRAGGGFGMSDEDRRDLEDDVMSQMNELSTLIGDLVDLAREDGNEREPEPVDLCEVMMASLERARRRRPDVEFLVRFIPWELDGDPFALGRATLNLMDNAAKWSPATGTVRVSMEQLSTHEVRLRFDDSGPGIAPEEREKVFERFYRSAEARSMPGSGLGLAIVKSVIERHDGTIKIRESNDGGTRMEIILPGKPVTGEIFVDGLAEPQEGLPGGKEDSIDRGEIFAQRWFNQS
;
A
#
# COMPACT_ATOMS: atom_id res chain seq x y z
N MET A 1 25.12 12.26 44.18
CA MET A 1 25.87 12.47 42.92
C MET A 1 26.19 11.18 42.12
N GLN A 2 26.11 9.98 42.72
CA GLN A 2 26.41 8.71 42.02
C GLN A 2 25.41 8.33 40.90
N PRO A 3 24.07 8.58 40.97
CA PRO A 3 23.12 8.17 39.96
C PRO A 3 23.32 8.86 38.59
N ILE A 4 23.54 10.19 38.61
CA ILE A 4 23.80 10.98 37.39
C ILE A 4 25.08 10.51 36.68
N ALA A 5 26.13 10.20 37.43
CA ALA A 5 27.38 9.71 36.88
C ALA A 5 27.25 8.28 36.27
N ARG A 6 26.32 7.48 36.80
CA ARG A 6 25.97 6.17 36.23
C ARG A 6 25.23 6.32 34.90
N LEU A 7 24.18 7.16 34.88
CA LEU A 7 23.41 7.42 33.65
C LEU A 7 24.32 8.01 32.57
N LYS A 8 25.18 8.99 32.91
CA LYS A 8 26.15 9.54 31.95
C LYS A 8 27.05 8.45 31.36
N ARG A 9 27.65 7.58 32.20
CA ARG A 9 28.50 6.49 31.72
C ARG A 9 27.76 5.51 30.80
N ALA A 10 26.49 5.23 31.10
CA ALA A 10 25.68 4.36 30.26
C ALA A 10 25.35 5.02 28.90
N VAL A 11 25.02 6.32 28.89
CA VAL A 11 24.86 7.08 27.64
C VAL A 11 26.14 7.10 26.83
N ASP A 12 27.30 7.39 27.48
CA ASP A 12 28.61 7.37 26.81
C ASP A 12 28.93 5.98 26.27
N TYR A 13 28.59 4.91 27.00
CA TYR A 13 28.79 3.53 26.56
C TYR A 13 27.91 3.18 25.32
N VAL A 14 26.61 3.50 25.36
CA VAL A 14 25.68 3.31 24.22
C VAL A 14 26.21 4.07 22.98
N THR A 15 26.65 5.32 23.17
CA THR A 15 27.15 6.15 22.07
C THR A 15 28.44 5.58 21.45
N GLN A 16 29.34 4.98 22.25
CA GLN A 16 30.62 4.44 21.78
C GLN A 16 30.50 3.01 21.21
N THR A 17 29.66 2.17 21.82
CA THR A 17 29.58 0.75 21.48
C THR A 17 28.39 0.38 20.64
N ASN A 18 27.40 1.29 20.55
CA ASN A 18 26.12 1.03 19.89
C ASN A 18 25.30 -0.12 20.53
N ASP A 19 25.64 -0.51 21.77
CA ASP A 19 24.99 -1.56 22.55
C ASP A 19 23.84 -0.94 23.36
N LEU A 20 22.61 -1.28 22.96
CA LEU A 20 21.36 -0.70 23.47
C LEU A 20 20.84 -1.42 24.73
N ARG A 21 21.70 -2.01 25.55
CA ARG A 21 21.25 -2.71 26.77
C ARG A 21 20.58 -1.75 27.74
N PRO A 22 19.44 -2.16 28.36
CA PRO A 22 18.77 -1.34 29.35
C PRO A 22 19.65 -1.12 30.58
N ILE A 23 19.54 0.08 31.14
CA ILE A 23 20.21 0.48 32.38
C ILE A 23 19.40 -0.03 33.57
N GLU A 24 20.08 -0.60 34.55
CA GLU A 24 19.45 -1.09 35.76
C GLU A 24 18.85 0.05 36.60
N VAL A 25 17.53 0.00 36.85
CA VAL A 25 16.81 0.99 37.68
C VAL A 25 16.98 0.63 39.14
N SER A 26 17.71 1.45 39.91
CA SER A 26 18.16 1.09 41.28
C SER A 26 17.36 1.73 42.41
N ASN A 27 16.53 2.76 42.16
CA ASN A 27 15.79 3.53 43.18
C ASN A 27 14.35 3.82 42.65
N ASN A 28 13.54 4.44 43.53
CA ASN A 28 12.16 4.85 43.19
C ASN A 28 12.04 6.39 43.33
N ASP A 29 13.03 7.12 42.83
CA ASP A 29 13.12 8.58 42.83
C ASP A 29 13.01 9.16 41.42
N GLU A 30 13.16 10.45 41.25
CA GLU A 30 13.12 11.16 39.96
C GLU A 30 14.18 10.60 38.98
N MET A 31 15.29 10.09 39.51
CA MET A 31 16.33 9.46 38.71
C MET A 31 15.90 8.09 38.16
N ALA A 32 15.09 7.36 38.92
CA ALA A 32 14.51 6.10 38.43
C ALA A 32 13.53 6.36 37.29
N GLN A 33 12.71 7.42 37.39
CA GLN A 33 11.81 7.80 36.28
C GLN A 33 12.60 8.19 35.04
N LEU A 34 13.67 8.97 35.16
CA LEU A 34 14.52 9.34 34.03
C LEU A 34 15.21 8.12 33.39
N THR A 35 15.70 7.19 34.24
CA THR A 35 16.31 5.94 33.74
C THR A 35 15.29 5.07 33.01
N THR A 36 14.06 5.02 33.51
CA THR A 36 12.95 4.28 32.84
C THR A 36 12.63 4.88 31.49
N SER A 37 12.49 6.21 31.40
CA SER A 37 12.23 6.90 30.12
C SER A 37 13.39 6.70 29.13
N PHE A 38 14.63 6.69 29.61
CA PHE A 38 15.79 6.41 28.79
C PHE A 38 15.78 4.96 28.28
N ASN A 39 15.45 3.98 29.13
CA ASN A 39 15.31 2.58 28.73
C ASN A 39 14.21 2.38 27.70
N GLN A 40 13.07 3.07 27.82
CA GLN A 40 12.00 3.06 26.81
C GLN A 40 12.50 3.59 25.46
N MET A 41 13.30 4.66 25.48
CA MET A 41 13.92 5.18 24.25
C MET A 41 14.91 4.17 23.63
N LEU A 42 15.74 3.48 24.46
CA LEU A 42 16.66 2.46 23.98
C LEU A 42 15.91 1.26 23.38
N GLU A 43 14.81 0.84 24.00
CA GLU A 43 13.96 -0.24 23.51
C GLU A 43 13.32 0.11 22.16
N ALA A 44 12.75 1.31 22.05
CA ALA A 44 12.19 1.82 20.79
C ALA A 44 13.26 1.90 19.68
N LEU A 45 14.47 2.36 20.02
CA LEU A 45 15.59 2.40 19.05
C LEU A 45 16.06 1.00 18.65
N GLN A 46 16.08 0.04 19.57
CA GLN A 46 16.45 -1.35 19.29
C GLN A 46 15.41 -2.01 18.40
N GLU A 47 14.13 -1.78 18.66
CA GLU A 47 13.02 -2.27 17.84
C GLU A 47 13.08 -1.69 16.43
N SER A 48 13.26 -0.37 16.30
CA SER A 48 13.42 0.30 14.99
C SER A 48 14.59 -0.28 14.20
N ARG A 49 15.76 -0.51 14.82
CA ARG A 49 16.90 -1.13 14.16
C ARG A 49 16.65 -2.58 13.74
N SER A 50 15.97 -3.34 14.59
CA SER A 50 15.60 -4.72 14.27
C SER A 50 14.68 -4.77 13.05
N GLN A 51 13.66 -3.91 13.03
CA GLN A 51 12.74 -3.76 11.91
C GLN A 51 13.46 -3.33 10.62
N GLN A 52 14.41 -2.38 10.72
CA GLN A 52 15.21 -1.95 9.56
C GLN A 52 16.11 -3.08 9.04
N SER A 53 16.76 -3.83 9.94
CA SER A 53 17.62 -4.97 9.54
C SER A 53 16.81 -6.08 8.89
N GLN A 54 15.64 -6.39 9.45
CA GLN A 54 14.71 -7.36 8.89
C GLN A 54 14.22 -6.90 7.51
N PHE A 55 13.84 -5.62 7.36
CA PHE A 55 13.44 -5.06 6.08
C PHE A 55 14.50 -5.22 4.99
N VAL A 56 15.79 -4.92 5.31
CA VAL A 56 16.89 -5.09 4.34
C VAL A 56 17.11 -6.56 3.97
N ALA A 57 16.99 -7.46 4.94
CA ALA A 57 17.15 -8.90 4.71
C ALA A 57 16.00 -9.43 3.81
N ASP A 58 14.77 -9.08 4.12
CA ASP A 58 13.58 -9.51 3.37
C ASP A 58 13.59 -8.93 1.95
N ALA A 59 13.90 -7.64 1.80
CA ALA A 59 14.09 -7.00 0.50
C ALA A 59 15.14 -7.71 -0.35
N GLY A 60 16.28 -8.07 0.26
CA GLY A 60 17.32 -8.83 -0.41
C GLY A 60 16.87 -10.20 -0.90
N HIS A 61 16.06 -10.89 -0.13
CA HIS A 61 15.48 -12.18 -0.52
C HIS A 61 14.46 -12.03 -1.66
N GLU A 62 13.55 -11.07 -1.55
CA GLU A 62 12.51 -10.85 -2.56
C GLU A 62 13.06 -10.33 -3.90
N LEU A 63 14.16 -9.55 -3.88
CA LEU A 63 14.86 -9.14 -5.09
C LEU A 63 15.65 -10.28 -5.74
N LYS A 64 16.22 -11.20 -4.94
CA LYS A 64 17.06 -12.28 -5.43
C LYS A 64 16.27 -13.32 -6.25
N THR A 65 15.05 -13.61 -5.87
CA THR A 65 14.21 -14.63 -6.50
C THR A 65 13.91 -14.30 -7.97
N PRO A 66 13.28 -13.16 -8.32
CA PRO A 66 13.00 -12.80 -9.71
C PRO A 66 14.30 -12.60 -10.52
N LEU A 67 15.35 -12.04 -9.91
CA LEU A 67 16.64 -11.87 -10.59
C LEU A 67 17.27 -13.21 -10.98
N THR A 68 17.18 -14.21 -10.12
CA THR A 68 17.72 -15.54 -10.41
C THR A 68 16.91 -16.23 -11.52
N SER A 69 15.58 -16.12 -11.49
CA SER A 69 14.70 -16.65 -12.50
C SER A 69 14.94 -15.99 -13.87
N MET A 70 14.99 -14.64 -13.91
CA MET A 70 15.33 -13.92 -15.14
C MET A 70 16.67 -14.36 -15.72
N ARG A 71 17.71 -14.48 -14.87
CA ARG A 71 19.02 -14.94 -15.33
C ARG A 71 18.95 -16.31 -15.99
N THR A 72 18.24 -17.25 -15.37
CA THR A 72 18.06 -18.61 -15.91
C THR A 72 17.36 -18.59 -17.25
N ASN A 73 16.26 -17.81 -17.36
CA ASN A 73 15.49 -17.70 -18.59
C ASN A 73 16.31 -17.04 -19.72
N ILE A 74 17.09 -16.00 -19.42
CA ILE A 74 17.99 -15.35 -20.37
C ILE A 74 19.13 -16.32 -20.82
N GLU A 75 19.74 -17.06 -19.86
CA GLU A 75 20.76 -18.06 -20.19
C GLU A 75 20.21 -19.14 -21.14
N LEU A 76 18.96 -19.57 -20.90
CA LEU A 76 18.27 -20.52 -21.76
C LEU A 76 18.01 -19.95 -23.16
N LEU A 77 17.48 -18.71 -23.26
CA LEU A 77 17.32 -18.01 -24.55
C LEU A 77 18.65 -17.87 -25.33
N MET A 78 19.75 -17.55 -24.62
CA MET A 78 21.06 -17.43 -25.23
C MET A 78 21.60 -18.78 -25.73
N MET A 79 21.37 -19.88 -25.01
CA MET A 79 21.73 -21.24 -25.47
C MET A 79 20.97 -21.64 -26.71
N LEU A 80 19.67 -21.38 -26.74
CA LEU A 80 18.81 -21.68 -27.92
C LEU A 80 19.25 -20.90 -29.16
N ASN A 81 19.56 -19.62 -29.01
CA ASN A 81 20.07 -18.81 -30.12
C ASN A 81 21.42 -19.30 -30.67
N ARG A 82 22.31 -19.82 -29.80
CA ARG A 82 23.61 -20.38 -30.22
C ARG A 82 23.50 -21.73 -30.90
N ALA A 83 22.50 -22.54 -30.58
CA ALA A 83 22.27 -23.86 -31.14
C ALA A 83 21.67 -23.85 -32.57
N GLY A 84 21.41 -22.70 -33.16
CA GLY A 84 21.03 -22.52 -34.55
C GLY A 84 19.73 -23.23 -34.95
N GLY A 85 18.72 -23.25 -34.05
CA GLY A 85 17.40 -23.84 -34.33
C GLY A 85 17.33 -25.38 -34.26
N GLY A 86 18.42 -26.05 -33.80
CA GLY A 86 18.49 -27.52 -33.75
C GLY A 86 17.92 -28.18 -32.51
N PHE A 87 17.46 -27.42 -31.51
CA PHE A 87 16.96 -27.93 -30.21
C PHE A 87 15.44 -27.87 -30.10
N GLY A 88 14.66 -28.23 -31.09
CA GLY A 88 13.26 -28.67 -30.96
C GLY A 88 12.27 -27.73 -30.18
N MET A 89 12.68 -26.53 -29.80
CA MET A 89 11.81 -25.55 -29.14
C MET A 89 10.97 -24.83 -30.17
N SER A 90 9.68 -24.73 -29.95
CA SER A 90 8.77 -24.01 -30.83
C SER A 90 8.97 -22.48 -30.72
N ASP A 91 8.55 -21.75 -31.75
CA ASP A 91 8.52 -20.29 -31.70
C ASP A 91 7.56 -19.78 -30.61
N GLU A 92 6.59 -20.60 -30.22
CA GLU A 92 5.65 -20.33 -29.10
C GLU A 92 6.35 -20.42 -27.73
N ASP A 93 7.06 -21.51 -27.46
CA ASP A 93 7.83 -21.68 -26.23
C ASP A 93 8.88 -20.57 -26.04
N ARG A 94 9.48 -20.08 -27.15
CA ARG A 94 10.44 -18.98 -27.12
C ARG A 94 9.77 -17.65 -26.73
N ARG A 95 8.57 -17.38 -27.26
CA ARG A 95 7.79 -16.18 -26.91
C ARG A 95 7.37 -16.22 -25.45
N ASP A 96 6.90 -17.38 -24.99
CA ASP A 96 6.51 -17.56 -23.59
C ASP A 96 7.68 -17.24 -22.65
N LEU A 97 8.89 -17.66 -23.01
CA LEU A 97 10.09 -17.38 -22.23
C LEU A 97 10.50 -15.89 -22.26
N GLU A 98 10.34 -15.23 -23.42
CA GLU A 98 10.55 -13.78 -23.55
C GLU A 98 9.51 -12.99 -22.72
N ASP A 99 8.24 -13.39 -22.74
CA ASP A 99 7.15 -12.80 -21.97
C ASP A 99 7.35 -13.01 -20.47
N ASP A 100 7.83 -14.17 -20.03
CA ASP A 100 8.20 -14.43 -18.64
C ASP A 100 9.30 -13.50 -18.16
N VAL A 101 10.36 -13.29 -18.95
CA VAL A 101 11.44 -12.35 -18.61
C VAL A 101 10.90 -10.93 -18.47
N MET A 102 10.06 -10.47 -19.40
CA MET A 102 9.45 -9.15 -19.36
C MET A 102 8.53 -8.97 -18.15
N SER A 103 7.75 -9.99 -17.82
CA SER A 103 6.88 -10.01 -16.64
C SER A 103 7.69 -9.87 -15.34
N GLN A 104 8.78 -10.64 -15.20
CA GLN A 104 9.67 -10.57 -14.04
C GLN A 104 10.41 -9.25 -13.95
N MET A 105 10.80 -8.62 -15.06
CA MET A 105 11.38 -7.27 -15.06
C MET A 105 10.38 -6.22 -14.56
N ASN A 106 9.13 -6.32 -14.96
CA ASN A 106 8.07 -5.42 -14.50
C ASN A 106 7.79 -5.61 -13.01
N GLU A 107 7.73 -6.86 -12.54
CA GLU A 107 7.57 -7.18 -11.12
C GLU A 107 8.72 -6.63 -10.27
N LEU A 108 9.97 -6.81 -10.74
CA LEU A 108 11.16 -6.26 -10.07
C LEU A 108 11.14 -4.73 -10.02
N SER A 109 10.74 -4.08 -11.11
CA SER A 109 10.62 -2.62 -11.17
C SER A 109 9.58 -2.09 -10.18
N THR A 110 8.45 -2.78 -10.05
CA THR A 110 7.40 -2.46 -9.08
C THR A 110 7.92 -2.64 -7.66
N LEU A 111 8.59 -3.78 -7.36
CA LEU A 111 9.17 -4.05 -6.06
C LEU A 111 10.21 -3.00 -5.65
N ILE A 112 11.11 -2.60 -6.57
CA ILE A 112 12.09 -1.53 -6.31
C ILE A 112 11.38 -0.21 -6.01
N GLY A 113 10.34 0.14 -6.77
CA GLY A 113 9.50 1.29 -6.50
C GLY A 113 8.91 1.25 -5.09
N ASP A 114 8.34 0.11 -4.71
CA ASP A 114 7.76 -0.14 -3.38
C ASP A 114 8.80 0.01 -2.25
N LEU A 115 10.01 -0.51 -2.45
CA LEU A 115 11.11 -0.39 -1.48
C LEU A 115 11.62 1.03 -1.33
N VAL A 116 11.78 1.76 -2.44
CA VAL A 116 12.25 3.16 -2.42
C VAL A 116 11.26 4.04 -1.69
N ASP A 117 9.97 3.81 -1.88
CA ASP A 117 8.95 4.63 -1.24
C ASP A 117 8.83 4.31 0.26
N LEU A 118 8.92 3.03 0.67
CA LEU A 118 9.02 2.67 2.09
C LEU A 118 10.27 3.26 2.75
N ALA A 119 11.40 3.28 2.05
CA ALA A 119 12.63 3.89 2.57
C ALA A 119 12.55 5.42 2.65
N ARG A 120 11.75 6.08 1.79
CA ARG A 120 11.50 7.53 1.86
C ARG A 120 10.56 7.89 3.00
N GLU A 121 9.64 7.00 3.36
CA GLU A 121 8.72 7.20 4.49
C GLU A 121 9.46 7.40 5.81
N ASP A 122 10.62 6.74 5.99
CA ASP A 122 11.43 6.84 7.20
C ASP A 122 12.31 8.12 7.27
N GLY A 123 12.38 8.96 6.22
CA GLY A 123 13.40 10.03 6.19
C GLY A 123 13.03 11.38 5.60
N ASN A 124 11.92 11.56 4.92
CA ASN A 124 11.61 12.83 4.25
C ASN A 124 10.10 13.10 4.29
N GLU A 125 9.62 13.65 5.39
CA GLU A 125 8.27 14.18 5.49
C GLU A 125 8.15 15.37 4.52
N ARG A 126 7.36 15.23 3.45
CA ARG A 126 6.87 16.39 2.71
C ARG A 126 5.97 17.18 3.63
N GLU A 127 6.08 18.50 3.57
CA GLU A 127 5.12 19.34 4.29
C GLU A 127 3.69 19.00 3.78
N PRO A 128 2.74 18.75 4.70
CA PRO A 128 1.36 18.48 4.32
C PRO A 128 0.80 19.65 3.50
N GLU A 129 0.13 19.35 2.40
CA GLU A 129 -0.56 20.33 1.57
C GLU A 129 -2.05 19.98 1.47
N PRO A 130 -2.94 20.94 1.18
CA PRO A 130 -4.34 20.65 0.91
C PRO A 130 -4.50 19.74 -0.30
N VAL A 131 -5.12 18.57 -0.10
CA VAL A 131 -5.32 17.55 -1.12
C VAL A 131 -6.80 17.36 -1.40
N ASP A 132 -7.21 17.48 -2.66
CA ASP A 132 -8.52 17.01 -3.13
C ASP A 132 -8.51 15.49 -3.25
N LEU A 133 -9.15 14.81 -2.29
CA LEU A 133 -9.18 13.35 -2.24
C LEU A 133 -9.99 12.76 -3.41
N CYS A 134 -10.99 13.47 -3.93
CA CYS A 134 -11.76 13.02 -5.08
C CYS A 134 -10.87 12.95 -6.34
N GLU A 135 -10.02 13.95 -6.57
CA GLU A 135 -9.08 13.93 -7.69
C GLU A 135 -8.06 12.78 -7.56
N VAL A 136 -7.53 12.55 -6.36
CA VAL A 136 -6.62 11.42 -6.09
C VAL A 136 -7.29 10.08 -6.40
N MET A 137 -8.54 9.90 -5.96
CA MET A 137 -9.32 8.68 -6.21
C MET A 137 -9.60 8.47 -7.70
N MET A 138 -9.96 9.52 -8.44
CA MET A 138 -10.18 9.45 -9.89
C MET A 138 -8.91 9.07 -10.65
N ALA A 139 -7.79 9.69 -10.33
CA ALA A 139 -6.50 9.38 -10.97
C ALA A 139 -6.07 7.91 -10.71
N SER A 140 -6.34 7.40 -9.52
CA SER A 140 -6.06 6.00 -9.17
C SER A 140 -7.00 5.04 -9.91
N LEU A 141 -8.28 5.38 -10.02
CA LEU A 141 -9.28 4.61 -10.78
C LEU A 141 -8.89 4.44 -12.25
N GLU A 142 -8.50 5.53 -12.91
CA GLU A 142 -8.05 5.45 -14.31
C GLU A 142 -6.86 4.52 -14.50
N ARG A 143 -5.90 4.53 -13.57
CA ARG A 143 -4.73 3.65 -13.63
C ARG A 143 -5.10 2.19 -13.40
N ALA A 144 -5.96 1.92 -12.42
CA ALA A 144 -6.43 0.58 -12.11
C ALA A 144 -7.23 -0.03 -13.28
N ARG A 145 -8.13 0.72 -13.89
CA ARG A 145 -8.90 0.30 -15.08
C ARG A 145 -8.02 -0.04 -16.28
N ARG A 146 -6.94 0.73 -16.50
CA ARG A 146 -5.99 0.42 -17.58
C ARG A 146 -5.23 -0.88 -17.34
N ARG A 147 -4.96 -1.24 -16.09
CA ARG A 147 -4.26 -2.49 -15.74
C ARG A 147 -5.17 -3.71 -15.77
N ARG A 148 -6.43 -3.53 -15.43
CA ARG A 148 -7.44 -4.60 -15.36
C ARG A 148 -8.73 -4.20 -16.09
N PRO A 149 -8.69 -4.16 -17.42
CA PRO A 149 -9.85 -3.80 -18.24
C PRO A 149 -10.96 -4.88 -18.23
N ASP A 150 -10.67 -6.05 -17.71
CA ASP A 150 -11.57 -7.19 -17.53
C ASP A 150 -12.41 -7.12 -16.24
N VAL A 151 -12.12 -6.17 -15.35
CA VAL A 151 -12.84 -5.97 -14.08
C VAL A 151 -13.69 -4.70 -14.15
N GLU A 152 -14.94 -4.81 -13.73
CA GLU A 152 -15.84 -3.66 -13.65
C GLU A 152 -15.61 -2.87 -12.35
N PHE A 153 -15.44 -1.55 -12.47
CA PHE A 153 -15.35 -0.65 -11.32
C PHE A 153 -16.63 0.18 -11.19
N LEU A 154 -17.35 0.01 -10.08
CA LEU A 154 -18.50 0.80 -9.68
C LEU A 154 -18.06 1.78 -8.60
N VAL A 155 -18.14 3.08 -8.87
CA VAL A 155 -17.54 4.07 -7.98
C VAL A 155 -18.48 5.21 -7.62
N ARG A 156 -18.30 5.74 -6.41
CA ARG A 156 -18.96 6.96 -5.93
C ARG A 156 -17.99 7.75 -5.07
N PHE A 157 -17.53 8.89 -5.57
CA PHE A 157 -16.63 9.79 -4.87
C PHE A 157 -17.31 11.10 -4.54
N ILE A 158 -17.10 11.59 -3.33
CA ILE A 158 -17.61 12.87 -2.85
C ILE A 158 -16.48 13.89 -2.77
N PRO A 159 -16.76 15.19 -2.95
CA PRO A 159 -15.77 16.24 -2.76
C PRO A 159 -15.29 16.27 -1.31
N TRP A 160 -13.99 16.08 -1.09
CA TRP A 160 -13.37 16.03 0.24
C TRP A 160 -11.95 16.53 0.20
N GLU A 161 -11.59 17.43 1.11
CA GLU A 161 -10.23 17.96 1.25
C GLU A 161 -9.62 17.49 2.58
N LEU A 162 -8.36 17.10 2.54
CA LEU A 162 -7.55 16.81 3.72
C LEU A 162 -6.14 17.36 3.55
N ASP A 163 -5.43 17.61 4.65
CA ASP A 163 -4.02 17.99 4.63
C ASP A 163 -3.16 16.72 4.56
N GLY A 164 -2.28 16.62 3.56
CA GLY A 164 -1.48 15.41 3.37
C GLY A 164 -0.51 15.45 2.20
N ASP A 165 0.05 14.28 1.88
CA ASP A 165 0.90 14.07 0.70
C ASP A 165 0.07 13.42 -0.43
N PRO A 166 -0.21 14.15 -1.53
CA PRO A 166 -1.04 13.66 -2.64
C PRO A 166 -0.42 12.44 -3.34
N PHE A 167 0.92 12.33 -3.37
CA PHE A 167 1.60 11.19 -3.99
C PHE A 167 1.48 9.93 -3.12
N ALA A 168 1.64 10.06 -1.80
CA ALA A 168 1.46 8.96 -0.87
C ALA A 168 0.00 8.46 -0.89
N LEU A 169 -0.97 9.37 -0.82
CA LEU A 169 -2.41 9.04 -0.91
C LEU A 169 -2.77 8.40 -2.25
N GLY A 170 -2.26 8.95 -3.37
CA GLY A 170 -2.48 8.39 -4.70
C GLY A 170 -1.91 6.98 -4.85
N ARG A 171 -0.79 6.70 -4.20
CA ARG A 171 -0.20 5.37 -4.18
C ARG A 171 -1.00 4.40 -3.31
N ALA A 172 -1.40 4.82 -2.11
CA ALA A 172 -2.21 3.98 -1.24
C ALA A 172 -3.55 3.60 -1.89
N THR A 173 -4.23 4.57 -2.50
CA THR A 173 -5.51 4.34 -3.19
C THR A 173 -5.35 3.46 -4.43
N LEU A 174 -4.27 3.64 -5.21
CA LEU A 174 -3.95 2.76 -6.34
C LEU A 174 -3.66 1.33 -5.89
N ASN A 175 -2.86 1.14 -4.83
CA ASN A 175 -2.57 -0.19 -4.28
C ASN A 175 -3.84 -0.91 -3.81
N LEU A 176 -4.79 -0.18 -3.23
CA LEU A 176 -6.08 -0.74 -2.83
C LEU A 176 -6.92 -1.16 -4.03
N MET A 177 -7.02 -0.32 -5.07
CA MET A 177 -7.77 -0.62 -6.29
C MET A 177 -7.13 -1.76 -7.08
N ASP A 178 -5.80 -1.76 -7.23
CA ASP A 178 -5.06 -2.83 -7.90
C ASP A 178 -5.23 -4.16 -7.15
N ASN A 179 -5.19 -4.13 -5.81
CA ASN A 179 -5.39 -5.31 -4.99
C ASN A 179 -6.82 -5.86 -5.12
N ALA A 180 -7.81 -4.98 -5.02
CA ALA A 180 -9.22 -5.38 -5.22
C ALA A 180 -9.46 -5.97 -6.61
N ALA A 181 -8.92 -5.36 -7.66
CA ALA A 181 -9.02 -5.87 -9.03
C ALA A 181 -8.26 -7.17 -9.24
N LYS A 182 -7.09 -7.33 -8.61
CA LYS A 182 -6.27 -8.54 -8.69
C LYS A 182 -6.98 -9.77 -8.13
N TRP A 183 -7.67 -9.60 -7.01
CA TRP A 183 -8.37 -10.70 -6.33
C TRP A 183 -9.77 -10.96 -6.88
N SER A 184 -10.37 -10.00 -7.57
CA SER A 184 -11.64 -10.21 -8.27
C SER A 184 -11.45 -11.14 -9.47
N PRO A 185 -12.40 -12.05 -9.73
CA PRO A 185 -12.39 -12.88 -10.93
C PRO A 185 -12.50 -12.00 -12.20
N ALA A 186 -12.12 -12.54 -13.34
CA ALA A 186 -12.42 -11.92 -14.64
C ALA A 186 -13.94 -11.70 -14.73
N THR A 187 -14.37 -10.52 -15.16
CA THR A 187 -15.78 -10.07 -15.10
C THR A 187 -16.34 -9.84 -13.68
N GLY A 188 -15.49 -9.84 -12.66
CA GLY A 188 -15.85 -9.45 -11.29
C GLY A 188 -16.04 -7.95 -11.15
N THR A 189 -16.67 -7.56 -10.04
CA THR A 189 -16.98 -6.15 -9.75
C THR A 189 -16.17 -5.68 -8.55
N VAL A 190 -15.51 -4.53 -8.70
CA VAL A 190 -14.88 -3.79 -7.60
C VAL A 190 -15.72 -2.56 -7.30
N ARG A 191 -16.19 -2.40 -6.06
CA ARG A 191 -16.94 -1.21 -5.64
C ARG A 191 -16.08 -0.32 -4.79
N VAL A 192 -15.98 0.96 -5.18
CA VAL A 192 -15.21 1.95 -4.43
C VAL A 192 -16.12 3.13 -4.08
N SER A 193 -16.24 3.43 -2.80
CA SER A 193 -17.13 4.49 -2.35
C SER A 193 -16.49 5.38 -1.29
N MET A 194 -16.86 6.67 -1.34
CA MET A 194 -16.59 7.64 -0.30
C MET A 194 -17.90 8.05 0.36
N GLU A 195 -17.93 8.06 1.68
CA GLU A 195 -19.07 8.41 2.52
C GLU A 195 -18.66 9.38 3.62
N GLN A 196 -19.31 10.52 3.72
CA GLN A 196 -19.09 11.43 4.83
C GLN A 196 -19.66 10.84 6.12
N LEU A 197 -18.82 10.66 7.15
CA LEU A 197 -19.25 10.20 8.48
C LEU A 197 -19.61 11.37 9.39
N SER A 198 -18.84 12.43 9.30
CA SER A 198 -19.01 13.65 10.10
C SER A 198 -18.53 14.86 9.30
N THR A 199 -18.49 16.04 9.92
CA THR A 199 -17.88 17.24 9.33
C THR A 199 -16.34 17.16 9.25
N HIS A 200 -15.72 16.14 9.87
CA HIS A 200 -14.28 16.01 9.98
C HIS A 200 -13.75 14.64 9.57
N GLU A 201 -14.63 13.72 9.16
CA GLU A 201 -14.24 12.35 8.81
C GLU A 201 -14.96 11.85 7.57
N VAL A 202 -14.20 11.22 6.68
CA VAL A 202 -14.70 10.50 5.51
C VAL A 202 -14.33 9.02 5.62
N ARG A 203 -15.25 8.17 5.20
CA ARG A 203 -15.03 6.74 5.05
C ARG A 203 -14.83 6.40 3.58
N LEU A 204 -13.75 5.67 3.30
CA LEU A 204 -13.53 5.04 2.00
C LEU A 204 -13.75 3.53 2.15
N ARG A 205 -14.41 2.93 1.18
CA ARG A 205 -14.60 1.49 1.08
C ARG A 205 -14.13 1.01 -0.27
N PHE A 206 -13.37 -0.08 -0.26
CA PHE A 206 -12.93 -0.80 -1.43
C PHE A 206 -13.39 -2.24 -1.25
N ASP A 207 -14.41 -2.64 -2.01
CA ASP A 207 -15.02 -3.95 -1.95
C ASP A 207 -14.64 -4.74 -3.18
N ASP A 208 -14.02 -5.91 -3.01
CA ASP A 208 -13.75 -6.85 -4.09
C ASP A 208 -14.74 -8.03 -4.09
N SER A 209 -14.74 -8.76 -5.19
CA SER A 209 -15.54 -9.99 -5.38
C SER A 209 -14.66 -11.26 -5.28
N GLY A 210 -13.52 -11.16 -4.59
CA GLY A 210 -12.55 -12.24 -4.42
C GLY A 210 -12.96 -13.26 -3.35
N PRO A 211 -12.01 -14.12 -2.94
CA PRO A 211 -12.24 -15.16 -1.93
C PRO A 211 -12.34 -14.63 -0.49
N GLY A 212 -12.06 -13.32 -0.27
CA GLY A 212 -11.99 -12.73 1.05
C GLY A 212 -10.66 -13.00 1.77
N ILE A 213 -10.56 -12.49 3.01
CA ILE A 213 -9.39 -12.68 3.88
C ILE A 213 -9.87 -13.30 5.20
N ALA A 214 -9.28 -14.44 5.55
CA ALA A 214 -9.58 -15.13 6.79
C ALA A 214 -9.35 -14.23 8.03
N PRO A 215 -10.21 -14.28 9.06
CA PRO A 215 -10.10 -13.38 10.21
C PRO A 215 -8.71 -13.37 10.88
N GLU A 216 -8.06 -14.51 10.94
CA GLU A 216 -6.73 -14.72 11.52
C GLU A 216 -5.56 -14.16 10.69
N GLU A 217 -5.82 -13.83 9.43
CA GLU A 217 -4.85 -13.22 8.51
C GLU A 217 -5.04 -11.70 8.37
N ARG A 218 -6.18 -11.14 8.81
CA ARG A 218 -6.53 -9.72 8.58
C ARG A 218 -5.54 -8.71 9.16
N GLU A 219 -4.87 -9.05 10.24
CA GLU A 219 -3.81 -8.20 10.80
C GLU A 219 -2.47 -8.43 10.08
N LYS A 220 -2.19 -9.68 9.73
CA LYS A 220 -0.93 -10.10 9.11
C LYS A 220 -0.74 -9.59 7.70
N VAL A 221 -1.82 -9.41 6.92
CA VAL A 221 -1.71 -8.92 5.53
C VAL A 221 -1.19 -7.49 5.43
N PHE A 222 -1.10 -6.77 6.55
CA PHE A 222 -0.45 -5.47 6.65
C PHE A 222 1.03 -5.55 7.03
N GLU A 223 1.54 -6.74 7.39
CA GLU A 223 2.96 -6.92 7.64
C GLU A 223 3.74 -6.88 6.31
N ARG A 224 4.94 -6.32 6.33
CA ARG A 224 5.80 -6.22 5.16
C ARG A 224 6.15 -7.61 4.65
N PHE A 225 6.06 -7.83 3.33
CA PHE A 225 6.34 -9.10 2.63
C PHE A 225 5.42 -10.26 3.01
N TYR A 226 4.39 -10.04 3.82
CA TYR A 226 3.43 -11.09 4.13
C TYR A 226 2.60 -11.44 2.91
N ARG A 227 2.46 -12.73 2.66
CA ARG A 227 1.62 -13.30 1.60
C ARG A 227 0.96 -14.57 2.12
N SER A 228 -0.36 -14.64 2.04
CA SER A 228 -1.09 -15.88 2.37
C SER A 228 -0.65 -17.03 1.46
N ALA A 229 -0.98 -18.25 1.85
CA ALA A 229 -0.63 -19.45 1.05
C ALA A 229 -1.19 -19.34 -0.39
N GLU A 230 -2.39 -18.80 -0.55
CA GLU A 230 -3.07 -18.60 -1.84
C GLU A 230 -2.41 -17.47 -2.65
N ALA A 231 -1.96 -16.41 -1.99
CA ALA A 231 -1.31 -15.29 -2.63
C ALA A 231 0.07 -15.61 -3.21
N ARG A 232 0.73 -16.67 -2.74
CA ARG A 232 2.09 -17.04 -3.20
C ARG A 232 2.15 -17.47 -4.67
N SER A 233 1.04 -17.95 -5.21
CA SER A 233 0.94 -18.34 -6.62
C SER A 233 0.66 -17.16 -7.57
N MET A 234 0.36 -15.96 -7.03
CA MET A 234 0.04 -14.78 -7.82
C MET A 234 1.19 -13.76 -7.77
N PRO A 235 1.45 -12.95 -8.81
CA PRO A 235 2.50 -11.93 -8.77
C PRO A 235 2.24 -10.89 -7.67
N GLY A 236 3.30 -10.37 -7.05
CA GLY A 236 3.23 -9.28 -6.06
C GLY A 236 4.21 -9.40 -4.91
N SER A 237 4.66 -8.27 -4.40
CA SER A 237 5.73 -8.11 -3.42
C SER A 237 5.32 -8.35 -1.95
N GLY A 238 4.02 -8.33 -1.63
CA GLY A 238 3.56 -8.31 -0.24
C GLY A 238 3.81 -6.96 0.48
N LEU A 239 4.18 -5.90 -0.25
CA LEU A 239 4.43 -4.57 0.32
C LEU A 239 3.23 -3.62 0.18
N GLY A 240 2.36 -3.83 -0.79
CA GLY A 240 1.29 -2.89 -1.12
C GLY A 240 0.38 -2.54 0.05
N LEU A 241 -0.10 -3.53 0.82
CA LEU A 241 -0.96 -3.27 1.99
C LEU A 241 -0.20 -2.70 3.18
N ALA A 242 1.08 -3.03 3.36
CA ALA A 242 1.94 -2.41 4.37
C ALA A 242 2.12 -0.91 4.07
N ILE A 243 2.35 -0.54 2.81
CA ILE A 243 2.40 0.86 2.35
C ILE A 243 1.06 1.55 2.61
N VAL A 244 -0.05 0.93 2.25
CA VAL A 244 -1.38 1.49 2.52
C VAL A 244 -1.55 1.82 3.99
N LYS A 245 -1.26 0.86 4.89
CA LYS A 245 -1.40 1.07 6.33
C LYS A 245 -0.53 2.23 6.82
N SER A 246 0.75 2.26 6.43
CA SER A 246 1.68 3.33 6.80
C SER A 246 1.18 4.71 6.33
N VAL A 247 0.74 4.82 5.07
CA VAL A 247 0.20 6.08 4.53
C VAL A 247 -1.04 6.53 5.28
N ILE A 248 -1.99 5.62 5.53
CA ILE A 248 -3.24 5.96 6.22
C ILE A 248 -2.97 6.40 7.67
N GLU A 249 -2.10 5.69 8.40
CA GLU A 249 -1.72 6.05 9.78
C GLU A 249 -1.00 7.41 9.84
N ARG A 250 -0.15 7.73 8.88
CA ARG A 250 0.52 9.05 8.78
C ARG A 250 -0.43 10.22 8.48
N HIS A 251 -1.59 9.93 7.92
CA HIS A 251 -2.66 10.90 7.69
C HIS A 251 -3.72 10.85 8.81
N ASP A 252 -3.35 10.38 10.02
CA ASP A 252 -4.23 10.26 11.18
C ASP A 252 -5.49 9.42 10.92
N GLY A 253 -5.42 8.53 9.93
CA GLY A 253 -6.51 7.65 9.54
C GLY A 253 -6.43 6.27 10.18
N THR A 254 -7.45 5.47 9.93
CA THR A 254 -7.50 4.06 10.33
C THR A 254 -7.92 3.18 9.17
N ILE A 255 -7.41 1.94 9.14
CA ILE A 255 -7.79 0.93 8.14
C ILE A 255 -8.26 -0.34 8.83
N LYS A 256 -9.33 -0.95 8.32
CA LYS A 256 -9.88 -2.22 8.81
C LYS A 256 -10.31 -3.09 7.64
N ILE A 257 -10.19 -4.41 7.84
CA ILE A 257 -10.64 -5.42 6.89
C ILE A 257 -11.95 -6.03 7.37
N ARG A 258 -12.91 -6.11 6.46
CA ARG A 258 -14.20 -6.76 6.65
C ARG A 258 -14.50 -7.67 5.47
N GLU A 259 -15.59 -8.38 5.55
CA GLU A 259 -16.17 -9.11 4.42
C GLU A 259 -16.99 -8.15 3.56
N SER A 260 -16.85 -8.24 2.23
CA SER A 260 -17.68 -7.50 1.28
C SER A 260 -19.04 -8.14 1.14
N ASN A 261 -20.01 -7.40 0.56
CA ASN A 261 -21.35 -7.94 0.34
C ASN A 261 -21.37 -9.10 -0.67
N ASP A 262 -20.34 -9.20 -1.50
CA ASP A 262 -20.19 -10.27 -2.51
C ASP A 262 -19.37 -11.46 -1.98
N GLY A 263 -19.07 -11.51 -0.69
CA GLY A 263 -18.25 -12.56 -0.06
C GLY A 263 -16.74 -12.36 -0.19
N GLY A 264 -16.30 -11.30 -0.85
CA GLY A 264 -14.89 -10.91 -0.99
C GLY A 264 -14.37 -10.06 0.19
N THR A 265 -13.36 -9.25 -0.08
CA THR A 265 -12.75 -8.37 0.93
C THR A 265 -13.32 -6.96 0.84
N ARG A 266 -13.59 -6.38 2.00
CA ARG A 266 -13.82 -4.94 2.19
C ARG A 266 -12.65 -4.33 2.93
N MET A 267 -11.93 -3.42 2.29
CA MET A 267 -11.01 -2.50 2.95
C MET A 267 -11.79 -1.24 3.34
N GLU A 268 -11.93 -0.98 4.63
CA GLU A 268 -12.61 0.19 5.18
C GLU A 268 -11.59 1.13 5.81
N ILE A 269 -11.53 2.36 5.30
CA ILE A 269 -10.59 3.38 5.73
C ILE A 269 -11.37 4.59 6.24
N ILE A 270 -10.91 5.19 7.32
CA ILE A 270 -11.42 6.47 7.82
C ILE A 270 -10.26 7.45 7.78
N LEU A 271 -10.47 8.59 7.16
CA LEU A 271 -9.51 9.70 7.08
C LEU A 271 -10.13 10.97 7.65
N PRO A 272 -9.33 11.83 8.29
CA PRO A 272 -9.76 13.18 8.66
C PRO A 272 -9.90 14.07 7.43
N GLY A 273 -10.45 15.27 7.62
CA GLY A 273 -10.56 16.30 6.60
C GLY A 273 -11.87 17.07 6.72
N LYS A 274 -12.30 17.67 5.62
CA LYS A 274 -13.53 18.47 5.55
C LYS A 274 -14.24 18.33 4.20
N PRO A 275 -15.58 18.39 4.19
CA PRO A 275 -16.31 18.45 2.93
C PRO A 275 -16.03 19.78 2.22
N VAL A 276 -15.89 19.71 0.90
CA VAL A 276 -15.75 20.91 0.06
C VAL A 276 -16.89 20.97 -0.94
N THR A 277 -17.15 22.17 -1.48
CA THR A 277 -18.16 22.33 -2.50
C THR A 277 -17.66 21.74 -3.81
N GLY A 278 -18.40 20.79 -4.37
CA GLY A 278 -18.06 20.13 -5.62
C GLY A 278 -19.14 19.16 -6.04
N GLU A 279 -18.96 18.54 -7.20
CA GLU A 279 -19.89 17.55 -7.74
C GLU A 279 -19.48 16.15 -7.24
N ILE A 280 -20.49 15.31 -6.96
CA ILE A 280 -20.27 13.90 -6.65
C ILE A 280 -19.96 13.18 -7.96
N PHE A 281 -18.85 12.46 -8.00
CA PHE A 281 -18.49 11.62 -9.14
C PHE A 281 -19.09 10.22 -8.95
N VAL A 282 -19.88 9.78 -9.92
CA VAL A 282 -20.50 8.44 -9.94
C VAL A 282 -20.27 7.83 -11.31
N ASP A 283 -19.76 6.58 -11.34
CA ASP A 283 -19.55 5.85 -12.57
C ASP A 283 -19.81 4.35 -12.34
N GLY A 284 -20.50 3.72 -13.30
CA GLY A 284 -20.82 2.29 -13.29
C GLY A 284 -21.98 1.88 -12.36
N LEU A 285 -22.52 2.75 -11.53
CA LEU A 285 -23.68 2.44 -10.66
C LEU A 285 -24.98 2.66 -11.43
N ALA A 286 -25.64 1.58 -11.85
CA ALA A 286 -27.04 1.58 -12.18
C ALA A 286 -27.84 1.27 -10.89
N GLU A 287 -28.61 2.24 -10.40
CA GLU A 287 -29.54 2.23 -9.26
C GLU A 287 -28.99 2.55 -7.86
N PRO A 288 -29.69 3.42 -7.10
CA PRO A 288 -29.40 3.69 -5.70
C PRO A 288 -29.80 2.48 -4.85
N GLN A 289 -28.86 1.92 -4.09
CA GLN A 289 -29.19 1.00 -3.02
C GLN A 289 -30.02 1.76 -1.97
N GLU A 290 -31.27 1.33 -1.77
CA GLU A 290 -32.16 1.80 -0.70
C GLU A 290 -31.44 1.71 0.66
N GLY A 291 -31.21 2.84 1.31
CA GLY A 291 -30.65 2.89 2.67
C GLY A 291 -29.71 4.05 2.97
N LEU A 292 -29.44 4.97 2.05
CA LEU A 292 -28.67 6.18 2.33
C LEU A 292 -29.60 7.40 2.47
N PRO A 293 -29.45 8.24 3.52
CA PRO A 293 -30.31 9.43 3.71
C PRO A 293 -30.09 10.42 2.55
N GLY A 294 -31.19 10.83 1.95
CA GLY A 294 -31.34 11.52 0.69
C GLY A 294 -30.51 12.79 0.49
N GLY A 295 -29.77 12.81 -0.60
CA GLY A 295 -29.45 14.01 -1.34
C GLY A 295 -30.18 13.95 -2.68
N LYS A 296 -30.78 15.05 -3.10
CA LYS A 296 -31.59 15.15 -4.31
C LYS A 296 -30.80 14.75 -5.55
N GLU A 297 -31.38 13.86 -6.33
CA GLU A 297 -30.90 13.43 -7.65
C GLU A 297 -30.95 14.57 -8.65
N ASP A 298 -29.83 14.81 -9.32
CA ASP A 298 -29.80 15.30 -10.70
C ASP A 298 -28.86 14.37 -11.49
N SER A 299 -29.47 13.44 -12.20
CA SER A 299 -28.78 12.53 -13.14
C SER A 299 -28.44 13.31 -14.41
N ILE A 300 -27.17 13.61 -14.61
CA ILE A 300 -26.62 14.07 -15.89
C ILE A 300 -25.41 13.22 -16.22
N ASP A 301 -25.50 12.54 -17.38
CA ASP A 301 -24.43 11.83 -18.07
C ASP A 301 -23.23 12.78 -18.30
N ARG A 302 -22.13 12.63 -17.51
CA ARG A 302 -21.00 13.57 -17.49
C ARG A 302 -19.61 12.92 -17.52
N GLY A 303 -19.53 11.64 -17.88
CA GLY A 303 -18.23 10.98 -18.08
C GLY A 303 -17.33 11.65 -19.13
N GLU A 304 -17.93 12.33 -20.12
CA GLU A 304 -17.19 12.99 -21.20
C GLU A 304 -16.65 14.41 -20.86
N ILE A 305 -17.26 15.12 -19.91
CA ILE A 305 -16.89 16.53 -19.64
C ILE A 305 -15.64 16.64 -18.76
N PHE A 306 -15.41 15.72 -17.87
CA PHE A 306 -14.25 15.74 -16.96
C PHE A 306 -12.95 15.27 -17.64
N ALA A 307 -13.02 14.28 -18.52
CA ALA A 307 -11.86 13.82 -19.29
C ALA A 307 -11.26 14.93 -20.16
N GLN A 308 -12.07 15.83 -20.73
CA GLN A 308 -11.60 16.94 -21.58
C GLN A 308 -10.91 18.07 -20.79
N ARG A 309 -11.22 18.25 -19.51
CA ARG A 309 -10.61 19.32 -18.70
C ARG A 309 -9.18 18.99 -18.26
N TRP A 310 -8.87 17.71 -18.09
CA TRP A 310 -7.54 17.23 -17.68
C TRP A 310 -6.53 17.16 -18.84
N PHE A 311 -6.99 16.89 -20.06
CA PHE A 311 -6.11 16.83 -21.24
C PHE A 311 -5.61 18.21 -21.72
N ASN A 312 -6.21 19.31 -21.27
CA ASN A 312 -5.85 20.68 -21.70
C ASN A 312 -4.95 21.44 -20.72
N GLN A 313 -4.46 20.82 -19.64
CA GLN A 313 -3.56 21.47 -18.65
C GLN A 313 -2.25 20.72 -18.39
N SER A 314 -1.85 19.79 -19.26
CA SER A 314 -0.51 19.16 -19.21
C SER A 314 0.33 19.55 -20.41
#